data_9e324b90dd2da8dfc4fe5c701141f074
#
_entry.id   9e324b90dd2da8dfc4fe5c701141f074
#
_cell.length_a   1.000
_cell.length_b   1.000
_cell.length_c   1.000
_cell.angle_alpha   90.00
_cell.angle_beta   90.00
_cell.angle_gamma   90.00
#
_symmetry.space_group_name_H-M   'P 1'
#
loop_
_entity.id
_entity.type
_entity.pdbx_description
1 polymer ?
#
loop_
_entity_poly.entity_id
_entity_poly.type
_entity_poly.pdbx_seq_one_letter_code
_entity_poly.pdbx_strand_id
1 'polypeptide(L)'
;MSKSLFITFEGTEGCGKSTQIELLAKTLRVLGYPVHTLREPGGTPVGEEVRHTLKHSKTNVAMTPEAELLLVNASRAQLVREVIRPALAVGEVVLCDRFYDSTTAYQGYGRGLDLALVKSVIDFAVGNTRPDLTLFLHVPPEVSAERLLSRQSILPFIRDRMEEGDRHFFARVAKGYEAIAAAEPDRVRVVDGAGTIEVVCAKIWEYVQPVLPRVGRW
;
A
#
# COMPACT_ATOMS: atom_id res chain seq x y z
N MET A 1 0.92 27.93 3.86
CA MET A 1 1.13 26.72 3.07
C MET A 1 -0.04 25.78 3.36
N SER A 2 -0.77 25.30 2.36
CA SER A 2 -1.79 24.26 2.60
C SER A 2 -1.10 23.02 3.16
N LYS A 3 -1.69 22.43 4.20
CA LYS A 3 -1.16 21.19 4.80
C LYS A 3 -1.31 20.09 3.74
N SER A 4 -0.22 19.47 3.32
CA SER A 4 -0.24 18.28 2.48
C SER A 4 -0.80 17.07 3.25
N LEU A 5 -1.22 16.04 2.55
CA LEU A 5 -1.76 14.83 3.18
C LEU A 5 -1.23 13.59 2.45
N PHE A 6 -0.68 12.64 3.21
CA PHE A 6 -0.20 11.37 2.68
C PHE A 6 -1.02 10.21 3.23
N ILE A 7 -1.77 9.54 2.35
CA ILE A 7 -2.63 8.39 2.68
C ILE A 7 -2.12 7.15 1.98
N THR A 8 -1.99 6.05 2.71
CA THR A 8 -1.66 4.75 2.15
C THR A 8 -2.82 3.77 2.28
N PHE A 9 -2.91 2.85 1.32
CA PHE A 9 -3.88 1.78 1.31
C PHE A 9 -3.14 0.45 1.44
N GLU A 10 -3.51 -0.32 2.43
CA GLU A 10 -2.87 -1.58 2.78
C GLU A 10 -3.88 -2.73 2.83
N GLY A 11 -3.37 -3.94 2.76
CA GLY A 11 -4.17 -5.16 2.79
C GLY A 11 -3.71 -6.20 1.78
N THR A 12 -4.28 -7.39 1.86
CA THR A 12 -3.96 -8.52 0.97
C THR A 12 -4.40 -8.26 -0.48
N GLU A 13 -4.00 -9.11 -1.40
CA GLU A 13 -4.49 -9.04 -2.78
C GLU A 13 -6.02 -9.27 -2.84
N GLY A 14 -6.70 -8.64 -3.80
CA GLY A 14 -8.16 -8.78 -3.93
C GLY A 14 -9.01 -8.03 -2.89
N CYS A 15 -8.41 -7.32 -1.92
CA CYS A 15 -9.18 -6.59 -0.90
C CYS A 15 -9.84 -5.28 -1.40
N GLY A 16 -9.58 -4.84 -2.65
CA GLY A 16 -10.26 -3.70 -3.25
C GLY A 16 -9.50 -2.37 -3.22
N LYS A 17 -8.21 -2.33 -2.81
CA LYS A 17 -7.39 -1.11 -2.70
C LYS A 17 -7.47 -0.22 -3.93
N SER A 18 -7.13 -0.73 -5.10
CA SER A 18 -7.04 0.07 -6.34
C SER A 18 -8.38 0.72 -6.69
N THR A 19 -9.50 0.00 -6.55
CA THR A 19 -10.85 0.53 -6.76
C THR A 19 -11.14 1.69 -5.81
N GLN A 20 -10.83 1.53 -4.53
CA GLN A 20 -11.11 2.56 -3.52
C GLN A 20 -10.18 3.78 -3.66
N ILE A 21 -8.92 3.58 -4.08
CA ILE A 21 -8.01 4.68 -4.40
C ILE A 21 -8.55 5.52 -5.57
N GLU A 22 -9.01 4.88 -6.64
CA GLU A 22 -9.58 5.57 -7.80
C GLU A 22 -10.82 6.40 -7.43
N LEU A 23 -11.74 5.82 -6.63
CA LEU A 23 -12.94 6.50 -6.15
C LEU A 23 -12.60 7.68 -5.24
N LEU A 24 -11.69 7.49 -4.28
CA LEU A 24 -11.24 8.56 -3.39
C LEU A 24 -10.55 9.66 -4.17
N ALA A 25 -9.66 9.32 -5.09
CA ALA A 25 -8.96 10.30 -5.92
C ALA A 25 -9.94 11.14 -6.76
N LYS A 26 -10.98 10.50 -7.35
CA LYS A 26 -12.04 11.20 -8.07
C LYS A 26 -12.78 12.16 -7.16
N THR A 27 -13.20 11.71 -5.99
CA THR A 27 -13.92 12.55 -5.00
C THR A 27 -13.08 13.75 -4.59
N LEU A 28 -11.81 13.54 -4.23
CA LEU A 28 -10.93 14.63 -3.81
C LEU A 28 -10.67 15.65 -4.92
N ARG A 29 -10.50 15.20 -6.17
CA ARG A 29 -10.35 16.10 -7.33
C ARG A 29 -11.59 16.96 -7.57
N VAL A 30 -12.80 16.39 -7.43
CA VAL A 30 -14.06 17.13 -7.52
C VAL A 30 -14.16 18.18 -6.41
N LEU A 31 -13.61 17.91 -5.24
CA LEU A 31 -13.52 18.86 -4.13
C LEU A 31 -12.40 19.90 -4.27
N GLY A 32 -11.65 19.86 -5.36
CA GLY A 32 -10.59 20.85 -5.67
C GLY A 32 -9.22 20.54 -5.08
N TYR A 33 -9.00 19.33 -4.55
CA TYR A 33 -7.68 18.94 -4.10
C TYR A 33 -6.81 18.45 -5.27
N PRO A 34 -5.54 18.91 -5.38
CA PRO A 34 -4.58 18.27 -6.27
C PRO A 34 -4.21 16.91 -5.70
N VAL A 35 -4.39 15.83 -6.49
CA VAL A 35 -4.22 14.44 -6.04
C VAL A 35 -3.21 13.72 -6.90
N HIS A 36 -2.19 13.17 -6.26
CA HIS A 36 -1.21 12.27 -6.84
C HIS A 36 -1.49 10.82 -6.41
N THR A 37 -1.67 9.93 -7.37
CA THR A 37 -1.90 8.49 -7.09
C THR A 37 -0.68 7.67 -7.46
N LEU A 38 -0.25 6.81 -6.55
CA LEU A 38 0.98 6.01 -6.65
C LEU A 38 0.72 4.55 -6.29
N ARG A 39 1.66 3.68 -6.64
CA ARG A 39 1.68 2.28 -6.19
C ARG A 39 3.10 1.80 -5.91
N GLU A 40 3.24 0.89 -4.97
CA GLU A 40 4.51 0.20 -4.68
C GLU A 40 4.41 -1.33 -4.91
N PRO A 41 5.54 -1.96 -5.23
CA PRO A 41 6.77 -1.35 -5.73
C PRO A 41 6.53 -0.73 -7.11
N GLY A 42 7.27 0.34 -7.45
CA GLY A 42 7.13 1.03 -8.74
C GLY A 42 7.01 2.55 -8.62
N GLY A 43 6.41 3.18 -9.63
CA GLY A 43 6.11 4.62 -9.64
C GLY A 43 7.26 5.53 -10.06
N THR A 44 8.43 4.98 -10.35
CA THR A 44 9.59 5.66 -10.95
C THR A 44 10.27 4.71 -11.94
N PRO A 45 11.08 5.18 -12.89
CA PRO A 45 11.79 4.28 -13.81
C PRO A 45 12.58 3.19 -13.06
N VAL A 46 13.37 3.57 -12.06
CA VAL A 46 14.12 2.61 -11.22
C VAL A 46 13.16 1.68 -10.47
N GLY A 47 12.07 2.21 -9.92
CA GLY A 47 11.07 1.43 -9.22
C GLY A 47 10.37 0.41 -10.10
N GLU A 48 10.11 0.71 -11.38
CA GLU A 48 9.50 -0.23 -12.32
C GLU A 48 10.45 -1.37 -12.70
N GLU A 49 11.75 -1.12 -12.85
CA GLU A 49 12.76 -2.17 -13.05
C GLU A 49 12.83 -3.11 -11.83
N VAL A 50 12.81 -2.54 -10.63
CA VAL A 50 12.74 -3.32 -9.40
C VAL A 50 11.43 -4.13 -9.34
N ARG A 51 10.29 -3.53 -9.70
CA ARG A 51 9.01 -4.22 -9.76
C ARG A 51 9.06 -5.39 -10.72
N HIS A 52 9.61 -5.19 -11.92
CA HIS A 52 9.78 -6.26 -12.90
C HIS A 52 10.62 -7.42 -12.31
N THR A 53 11.73 -7.09 -11.66
CA THR A 53 12.60 -8.07 -10.99
C THR A 53 11.87 -8.83 -9.90
N LEU A 54 11.08 -8.16 -9.06
CA LEU A 54 10.36 -8.77 -7.94
C LEU A 54 9.19 -9.66 -8.39
N LYS A 55 8.44 -9.24 -9.41
CA LYS A 55 7.13 -9.81 -9.74
C LYS A 55 7.10 -10.64 -11.03
N HIS A 56 7.86 -10.23 -12.03
CA HIS A 56 7.71 -10.73 -13.41
C HIS A 56 8.92 -11.46 -13.97
N SER A 57 10.07 -11.38 -13.32
CA SER A 57 11.27 -12.09 -13.76
C SER A 57 11.12 -13.59 -13.55
N LYS A 58 11.15 -14.34 -14.66
CA LYS A 58 11.06 -15.81 -14.67
C LYS A 58 12.34 -16.49 -14.17
N THR A 59 13.45 -15.75 -14.06
CA THR A 59 14.75 -16.28 -13.65
C THR A 59 15.02 -16.13 -12.14
N ASN A 60 14.16 -15.42 -11.40
CA ASN A 60 14.35 -15.11 -9.99
C ASN A 60 13.68 -16.13 -9.04
N VAL A 61 13.77 -17.40 -9.35
CA VAL A 61 13.15 -18.46 -8.52
C VAL A 61 13.82 -18.64 -7.15
N ALA A 62 15.04 -18.16 -6.98
CA ALA A 62 15.85 -18.34 -5.77
C ALA A 62 16.09 -17.02 -5.00
N MET A 63 15.24 -16.02 -5.17
CA MET A 63 15.42 -14.74 -4.44
C MET A 63 15.23 -14.96 -2.94
N THR A 64 16.24 -14.57 -2.15
CA THR A 64 16.18 -14.68 -0.69
C THR A 64 15.27 -13.60 -0.08
N PRO A 65 14.72 -13.82 1.13
CA PRO A 65 13.93 -12.81 1.84
C PRO A 65 14.68 -11.49 2.04
N GLU A 66 15.99 -11.53 2.27
CA GLU A 66 16.82 -10.34 2.46
C GLU A 66 16.95 -9.55 1.16
N ALA A 67 17.17 -10.22 0.02
CA ALA A 67 17.21 -9.57 -1.28
C ALA A 67 15.86 -8.93 -1.62
N GLU A 68 14.75 -9.63 -1.32
CA GLU A 68 13.38 -9.10 -1.49
C GLU A 68 13.18 -7.83 -0.64
N LEU A 69 13.57 -7.85 0.64
CA LEU A 69 13.50 -6.69 1.55
C LEU A 69 14.28 -5.49 1.01
N LEU A 70 15.51 -5.71 0.54
CA LEU A 70 16.37 -4.64 0.03
C LEU A 70 15.81 -4.06 -1.27
N LEU A 71 15.32 -4.89 -2.18
CA LEU A 71 14.74 -4.45 -3.45
C LEU A 71 13.48 -3.61 -3.25
N VAL A 72 12.51 -4.06 -2.43
CA VAL A 72 11.30 -3.26 -2.18
C VAL A 72 11.64 -1.91 -1.56
N ASN A 73 12.65 -1.86 -0.67
CA ASN A 73 13.07 -0.61 -0.05
C ASN A 73 13.93 0.28 -0.96
N ALA A 74 14.67 -0.28 -1.91
CA ALA A 74 15.35 0.50 -2.96
C ALA A 74 14.33 1.23 -3.85
N SER A 75 13.28 0.52 -4.32
CA SER A 75 12.17 1.13 -5.06
C SER A 75 11.50 2.25 -4.26
N ARG A 76 11.21 2.01 -2.98
CA ARG A 76 10.58 2.98 -2.06
C ARG A 76 11.47 4.20 -1.83
N ALA A 77 12.77 4.00 -1.61
CA ALA A 77 13.71 5.11 -1.40
C ALA A 77 13.74 6.06 -2.59
N GLN A 78 13.68 5.53 -3.82
CA GLN A 78 13.58 6.32 -5.03
C GLN A 78 12.24 7.07 -5.10
N LEU A 79 11.12 6.35 -4.93
CA LEU A 79 9.77 6.91 -4.98
C LEU A 79 9.56 8.05 -3.97
N VAL A 80 10.05 7.87 -2.75
CA VAL A 80 9.94 8.89 -1.68
C VAL A 80 10.63 10.18 -2.08
N ARG A 81 11.84 10.10 -2.64
CA ARG A 81 12.65 11.29 -2.94
C ARG A 81 12.28 11.96 -4.24
N GLU A 82 11.94 11.17 -5.24
CA GLU A 82 11.67 11.65 -6.59
C GLU A 82 10.22 12.13 -6.75
N VAL A 83 9.26 11.52 -6.03
CA VAL A 83 7.84 11.78 -6.27
C VAL A 83 7.09 12.21 -5.00
N ILE A 84 7.13 11.42 -3.91
CA ILE A 84 6.27 11.68 -2.76
C ILE A 84 6.63 13.01 -2.09
N ARG A 85 7.89 13.24 -1.76
CA ARG A 85 8.33 14.49 -1.11
C ARG A 85 8.07 15.73 -1.95
N PRO A 86 8.37 15.76 -3.26
CA PRO A 86 8.02 16.89 -4.12
C PRO A 86 6.52 17.17 -4.15
N ALA A 87 5.67 16.14 -4.31
CA ALA A 87 4.22 16.30 -4.31
C ALA A 87 3.70 16.88 -2.98
N LEU A 88 4.17 16.34 -1.85
CA LEU A 88 3.81 16.86 -0.53
C LEU A 88 4.31 18.32 -0.32
N ALA A 89 5.49 18.67 -0.84
CA ALA A 89 6.06 20.02 -0.71
C ALA A 89 5.20 21.08 -1.41
N VAL A 90 4.50 20.72 -2.49
CA VAL A 90 3.59 21.63 -3.20
C VAL A 90 2.15 21.56 -2.72
N GLY A 91 1.86 20.78 -1.64
CA GLY A 91 0.56 20.72 -1.01
C GLY A 91 -0.42 19.75 -1.65
N GLU A 92 0.06 18.78 -2.42
CA GLU A 92 -0.78 17.73 -2.98
C GLU A 92 -1.22 16.71 -1.92
N VAL A 93 -2.36 16.06 -2.18
CA VAL A 93 -2.78 14.83 -1.48
C VAL A 93 -2.18 13.66 -2.22
N VAL A 94 -1.34 12.88 -1.53
CA VAL A 94 -0.71 11.67 -2.08
C VAL A 94 -1.50 10.45 -1.60
N LEU A 95 -1.98 9.63 -2.54
CA LEU A 95 -2.62 8.33 -2.31
C LEU A 95 -1.70 7.24 -2.84
N CYS A 96 -1.29 6.30 -2.00
CA CYS A 96 -0.37 5.23 -2.40
C CYS A 96 -0.96 3.84 -2.13
N ASP A 97 -1.01 3.01 -3.19
CA ASP A 97 -1.33 1.58 -3.07
C ASP A 97 -0.10 0.85 -2.55
N ARG A 98 -0.12 0.49 -1.29
CA ARG A 98 0.97 -0.03 -0.46
C ARG A 98 2.07 1.00 -0.15
N PHE A 99 2.66 0.83 1.02
CA PHE A 99 3.86 1.53 1.47
C PHE A 99 4.64 0.63 2.44
N TYR A 100 5.33 1.19 3.43
CA TYR A 100 6.19 0.41 4.31
C TYR A 100 5.46 -0.59 5.22
N ASP A 101 4.17 -0.41 5.51
CA ASP A 101 3.38 -1.37 6.28
C ASP A 101 3.30 -2.72 5.54
N SER A 102 3.21 -2.70 4.20
CA SER A 102 3.36 -3.90 3.37
C SER A 102 4.69 -4.62 3.62
N THR A 103 5.79 -3.88 3.76
CA THR A 103 7.11 -4.50 4.02
C THR A 103 7.17 -5.15 5.40
N THR A 104 6.64 -4.49 6.42
CA THR A 104 6.53 -5.07 7.76
C THR A 104 5.69 -6.35 7.74
N ALA A 105 4.53 -6.33 7.04
CA ALA A 105 3.64 -7.48 6.95
C ALA A 105 4.24 -8.62 6.12
N TYR A 106 4.78 -8.35 4.93
CA TYR A 106 5.24 -9.38 3.99
C TYR A 106 6.64 -9.89 4.33
N GLN A 107 7.63 -9.00 4.45
CA GLN A 107 9.02 -9.41 4.72
C GLN A 107 9.25 -9.70 6.21
N GLY A 108 8.67 -8.91 7.11
CA GLY A 108 8.76 -9.15 8.55
C GLY A 108 7.98 -10.40 8.95
N TYR A 109 6.65 -10.31 8.98
CA TYR A 109 5.81 -11.42 9.44
C TYR A 109 5.74 -12.57 8.44
N GLY A 110 5.53 -12.29 7.17
CA GLY A 110 5.36 -13.28 6.10
C GLY A 110 6.62 -14.13 5.89
N ARG A 111 7.77 -13.50 5.66
CA ARG A 111 9.06 -14.17 5.45
C ARG A 111 9.78 -14.51 6.76
N GLY A 112 9.35 -13.96 7.89
CA GLY A 112 9.92 -14.23 9.21
C GLY A 112 11.27 -13.52 9.45
N LEU A 113 11.52 -12.40 8.78
CA LEU A 113 12.71 -11.58 9.06
C LEU A 113 12.56 -10.84 10.39
N ASP A 114 13.68 -10.58 11.05
CA ASP A 114 13.72 -9.82 12.29
C ASP A 114 13.06 -8.43 12.10
N LEU A 115 12.06 -8.12 12.92
CA LEU A 115 11.27 -6.90 12.79
C LEU A 115 12.08 -5.63 13.08
N ALA A 116 13.10 -5.69 13.93
CA ALA A 116 13.96 -4.55 14.21
C ALA A 116 14.87 -4.24 13.02
N LEU A 117 15.38 -5.27 12.35
CA LEU A 117 16.15 -5.14 11.12
C LEU A 117 15.26 -4.58 10.00
N VAL A 118 14.05 -5.16 9.79
CA VAL A 118 13.08 -4.68 8.80
C VAL A 118 12.76 -3.21 9.02
N LYS A 119 12.50 -2.81 10.28
CA LYS A 119 12.25 -1.41 10.64
C LYS A 119 13.43 -0.51 10.31
N SER A 120 14.66 -0.94 10.59
CA SER A 120 15.86 -0.14 10.31
C SER A 120 16.04 0.11 8.80
N VAL A 121 15.78 -0.88 7.96
CA VAL A 121 15.84 -0.76 6.49
C VAL A 121 14.72 0.14 5.98
N ILE A 122 13.51 0.03 6.53
CA ILE A 122 12.39 0.95 6.22
C ILE A 122 12.76 2.38 6.60
N ASP A 123 13.26 2.61 7.82
CA ASP A 123 13.61 3.94 8.32
C ASP A 123 14.67 4.61 7.44
N PHE A 124 15.66 3.86 6.97
CA PHE A 124 16.64 4.36 6.01
C PHE A 124 16.00 4.74 4.67
N ALA A 125 15.10 3.92 4.15
CA ALA A 125 14.44 4.15 2.87
C ALA A 125 13.54 5.39 2.88
N VAL A 126 12.68 5.53 3.91
CA VAL A 126 11.65 6.57 3.94
C VAL A 126 12.08 7.85 4.66
N GLY A 127 13.04 7.76 5.58
CA GLY A 127 13.43 8.88 6.46
C GLY A 127 12.23 9.39 7.25
N ASN A 128 11.96 10.69 7.17
CA ASN A 128 10.84 11.34 7.86
C ASN A 128 9.51 11.29 7.08
N THR A 129 9.48 10.64 5.90
CA THR A 129 8.27 10.54 5.09
C THR A 129 7.40 9.41 5.63
N ARG A 130 6.35 9.77 6.36
CA ARG A 130 5.40 8.84 6.97
C ARG A 130 3.99 9.16 6.51
N PRO A 131 3.11 8.16 6.32
CA PRO A 131 1.70 8.41 6.07
C PRO A 131 1.05 9.11 7.26
N ASP A 132 0.19 10.09 6.97
CA ASP A 132 -0.70 10.70 7.96
C ASP A 132 -1.84 9.76 8.33
N LEU A 133 -2.26 8.93 7.35
CA LEU A 133 -3.33 7.93 7.50
C LEU A 133 -3.01 6.70 6.66
N THR A 134 -3.18 5.53 7.26
CA THR A 134 -3.15 4.24 6.54
C THR A 134 -4.54 3.61 6.65
N LEU A 135 -5.11 3.26 5.50
CA LEU A 135 -6.37 2.54 5.38
C LEU A 135 -6.07 1.05 5.14
N PHE A 136 -6.21 0.25 6.19
CA PHE A 136 -6.05 -1.19 6.08
C PHE A 136 -7.38 -1.85 5.72
N LEU A 137 -7.52 -2.24 4.44
CA LEU A 137 -8.68 -2.97 3.94
C LEU A 137 -8.55 -4.44 4.33
N HIS A 138 -9.28 -4.82 5.35
CA HIS A 138 -9.32 -6.19 5.85
C HIS A 138 -10.46 -6.95 5.16
N VAL A 139 -10.15 -8.11 4.58
CA VAL A 139 -11.13 -9.04 4.00
C VAL A 139 -10.80 -10.45 4.47
N PRO A 140 -11.81 -11.30 4.71
CA PRO A 140 -11.60 -12.72 4.92
C PRO A 140 -10.83 -13.36 3.75
N PRO A 141 -9.93 -14.32 3.99
CA PRO A 141 -9.14 -14.97 2.94
C PRO A 141 -9.98 -15.56 1.81
N GLU A 142 -11.18 -16.05 2.14
CA GLU A 142 -12.13 -16.65 1.20
C GLU A 142 -12.65 -15.59 0.21
N VAL A 143 -13.00 -14.40 0.71
CA VAL A 143 -13.46 -13.27 -0.11
C VAL A 143 -12.35 -12.78 -1.03
N SER A 144 -11.12 -12.70 -0.51
CA SER A 144 -9.94 -12.36 -1.31
C SER A 144 -9.72 -13.37 -2.45
N ALA A 145 -9.77 -14.66 -2.15
CA ALA A 145 -9.60 -15.75 -3.12
C ALA A 145 -10.69 -15.72 -4.21
N GLU A 146 -11.95 -15.54 -3.83
CA GLU A 146 -13.07 -15.44 -4.76
C GLU A 146 -12.93 -14.27 -5.73
N ARG A 147 -12.57 -13.09 -5.20
CA ARG A 147 -12.33 -11.88 -6.02
C ARG A 147 -11.16 -12.05 -6.99
N LEU A 148 -10.09 -12.72 -6.56
CA LEU A 148 -8.95 -13.02 -7.43
C LEU A 148 -9.33 -14.01 -8.54
N LEU A 149 -10.09 -15.06 -8.25
CA LEU A 149 -10.60 -16.00 -9.24
C LEU A 149 -11.49 -15.31 -10.27
N SER A 150 -12.40 -14.45 -9.82
CA SER A 150 -13.28 -13.67 -10.72
C SER A 150 -12.49 -12.75 -11.66
N ARG A 151 -11.40 -12.16 -11.21
CA ARG A 151 -10.49 -11.37 -12.05
C ARG A 151 -9.74 -12.23 -13.07
N GLN A 152 -9.31 -13.42 -12.70
CA GLN A 152 -8.59 -14.35 -13.59
C GLN A 152 -9.44 -14.82 -14.78
N SER A 153 -10.77 -14.94 -14.60
CA SER A 153 -11.69 -15.31 -15.67
C SER A 153 -11.87 -14.21 -16.72
N ILE A 154 -11.54 -12.96 -16.39
CA ILE A 154 -11.70 -11.79 -17.28
C ILE A 154 -10.38 -11.39 -17.94
N LEU A 155 -9.25 -11.60 -17.27
CA LEU A 155 -7.92 -11.26 -17.76
C LEU A 155 -6.97 -12.44 -17.52
N PRO A 156 -6.13 -12.85 -18.48
CA PRO A 156 -5.12 -13.88 -18.25
C PRO A 156 -4.09 -13.33 -17.25
N PHE A 157 -4.38 -13.54 -15.97
CA PHE A 157 -3.56 -13.07 -14.87
C PHE A 157 -2.54 -14.16 -14.51
N ILE A 158 -1.27 -13.89 -14.74
CA ILE A 158 -0.19 -14.73 -14.25
C ILE A 158 0.06 -14.29 -12.79
N ARG A 159 -0.12 -15.19 -11.82
CA ARG A 159 0.28 -14.94 -10.43
C ARG A 159 1.73 -14.50 -10.41
N ASP A 160 2.00 -13.42 -9.71
CA ASP A 160 3.37 -13.01 -9.49
C ASP A 160 4.01 -13.81 -8.34
N ARG A 161 5.33 -13.79 -8.28
CA ARG A 161 6.11 -14.54 -7.27
C ARG A 161 5.70 -14.19 -5.82
N MET A 162 5.25 -12.99 -5.57
CA MET A 162 4.80 -12.56 -4.23
C MET A 162 3.41 -13.10 -3.89
N GLU A 163 2.61 -13.45 -4.90
CA GLU A 163 1.28 -14.04 -4.79
C GLU A 163 1.31 -15.59 -4.72
N GLU A 164 2.47 -16.22 -5.01
CA GLU A 164 2.68 -17.67 -4.94
C GLU A 164 2.94 -18.18 -3.51
N GLY A 165 2.84 -17.33 -2.49
CA GLY A 165 2.96 -17.72 -1.09
C GLY A 165 1.90 -18.78 -0.72
N ASP A 166 2.28 -19.74 0.12
CA ASP A 166 1.35 -20.73 0.65
C ASP A 166 0.34 -20.07 1.63
N ARG A 167 -0.67 -20.83 2.03
CA ARG A 167 -1.69 -20.37 3.00
C ARG A 167 -1.08 -19.88 4.31
N HIS A 168 -0.01 -20.51 4.78
CA HIS A 168 0.67 -20.14 6.02
C HIS A 168 1.39 -18.79 5.89
N PHE A 169 1.98 -18.53 4.73
CA PHE A 169 2.59 -17.22 4.43
C PHE A 169 1.54 -16.10 4.51
N PHE A 170 0.41 -16.24 3.81
CA PHE A 170 -0.64 -15.22 3.81
C PHE A 170 -1.33 -15.06 5.17
N ALA A 171 -1.45 -16.14 5.94
CA ALA A 171 -1.94 -16.06 7.32
C ALA A 171 -0.98 -15.23 8.21
N ARG A 172 0.34 -15.40 8.05
CA ARG A 172 1.33 -14.56 8.76
C ARG A 172 1.28 -13.11 8.31
N VAL A 173 1.12 -12.84 7.01
CA VAL A 173 0.96 -11.48 6.48
C VAL A 173 -0.28 -10.79 7.06
N ALA A 174 -1.43 -11.47 7.08
CA ALA A 174 -2.66 -10.95 7.68
C ALA A 174 -2.45 -10.59 9.16
N LYS A 175 -1.84 -11.51 9.93
CA LYS A 175 -1.48 -11.28 11.33
C LYS A 175 -0.52 -10.09 11.51
N GLY A 176 0.39 -9.90 10.54
CA GLY A 176 1.29 -8.73 10.51
C GLY A 176 0.51 -7.42 10.39
N TYR A 177 -0.45 -7.33 9.48
CA TYR A 177 -1.30 -6.15 9.35
C TYR A 177 -2.16 -5.87 10.60
N GLU A 178 -2.72 -6.92 11.21
CA GLU A 178 -3.46 -6.80 12.47
C GLU A 178 -2.57 -6.25 13.59
N ALA A 179 -1.35 -6.76 13.71
CA ALA A 179 -0.38 -6.28 14.69
C ALA A 179 0.01 -4.81 14.46
N ILE A 180 0.21 -4.40 13.21
CA ILE A 180 0.49 -3.00 12.86
C ILE A 180 -0.69 -2.10 13.23
N ALA A 181 -1.92 -2.51 12.90
CA ALA A 181 -3.12 -1.74 13.21
C ALA A 181 -3.34 -1.60 14.73
N ALA A 182 -3.06 -2.66 15.49
CA ALA A 182 -3.14 -2.63 16.95
C ALA A 182 -2.06 -1.74 17.59
N ALA A 183 -0.86 -1.68 17.00
CA ALA A 183 0.26 -0.89 17.51
C ALA A 183 0.14 0.61 17.18
N GLU A 184 -0.51 0.97 16.08
CA GLU A 184 -0.63 2.36 15.59
C GLU A 184 -2.09 2.75 15.28
N PRO A 185 -3.03 2.64 16.25
CA PRO A 185 -4.47 2.85 16.01
C PRO A 185 -4.81 4.28 15.59
N ASP A 186 -3.97 5.26 15.91
CA ASP A 186 -4.17 6.65 15.52
C ASP A 186 -3.86 6.89 14.04
N ARG A 187 -2.91 6.16 13.49
CA ARG A 187 -2.51 6.24 12.08
C ARG A 187 -3.21 5.23 11.19
N VAL A 188 -3.41 4.00 11.68
CA VAL A 188 -3.94 2.88 10.90
C VAL A 188 -5.41 2.66 11.21
N ARG A 189 -6.27 2.83 10.22
CA ARG A 189 -7.71 2.57 10.33
C ARG A 189 -8.06 1.29 9.60
N VAL A 190 -8.64 0.36 10.33
CA VAL A 190 -9.14 -0.89 9.74
C VAL A 190 -10.49 -0.63 9.07
N VAL A 191 -10.59 -0.99 7.81
CA VAL A 191 -11.81 -0.89 7.02
C VAL A 191 -12.24 -2.31 6.64
N ASP A 192 -13.47 -2.68 6.96
CA ASP A 192 -14.07 -3.92 6.47
C ASP A 192 -14.23 -3.83 4.95
N GLY A 193 -13.39 -4.53 4.23
CA GLY A 193 -13.39 -4.58 2.77
C GLY A 193 -14.34 -5.64 2.17
N ALA A 194 -15.07 -6.39 3.00
CA ALA A 194 -15.98 -7.44 2.52
C ALA A 194 -17.30 -6.87 1.96
N GLY A 195 -17.68 -5.66 2.38
CA GLY A 195 -18.89 -4.97 1.92
C GLY A 195 -18.89 -4.62 0.43
N THR A 196 -20.01 -3.98 -0.03
CA THR A 196 -20.08 -3.44 -1.39
C THR A 196 -19.08 -2.29 -1.58
N ILE A 197 -18.80 -1.95 -2.84
CA ILE A 197 -17.87 -0.86 -3.17
C ILE A 197 -18.29 0.44 -2.50
N GLU A 198 -19.60 0.73 -2.50
CA GLU A 198 -20.18 1.97 -1.95
C GLU A 198 -20.07 2.02 -0.42
N VAL A 199 -20.31 0.89 0.27
CA VAL A 199 -20.19 0.79 1.75
C VAL A 199 -18.75 1.00 2.17
N VAL A 200 -17.80 0.35 1.49
CA VAL A 200 -16.36 0.52 1.76
C VAL A 200 -15.92 1.96 1.49
N CYS A 201 -16.39 2.54 0.36
CA CYS A 201 -16.12 3.94 0.00
C CYS A 201 -16.62 4.92 1.07
N ALA A 202 -17.84 4.75 1.56
CA ALA A 202 -18.42 5.58 2.61
C ALA A 202 -17.60 5.48 3.91
N LYS A 203 -17.17 4.27 4.28
CA LYS A 203 -16.35 4.06 5.48
C LYS A 203 -14.96 4.69 5.37
N ILE A 204 -14.33 4.60 4.20
CA ILE A 204 -13.06 5.29 3.91
C ILE A 204 -13.25 6.81 4.04
N TRP A 205 -14.35 7.35 3.51
CA TRP A 205 -14.64 8.78 3.60
C TRP A 205 -14.75 9.28 5.03
N GLU A 206 -15.38 8.50 5.93
CA GLU A 206 -15.46 8.84 7.37
C GLU A 206 -14.07 9.06 8.01
N TYR A 207 -13.05 8.30 7.59
CA TYR A 207 -11.69 8.45 8.08
C TYR A 207 -10.89 9.55 7.39
N VAL A 208 -11.15 9.78 6.11
CA VAL A 208 -10.40 10.75 5.30
C VAL A 208 -10.88 12.18 5.53
N GLN A 209 -12.21 12.39 5.57
CA GLN A 209 -12.79 13.73 5.68
C GLN A 209 -12.23 14.56 6.86
N PRO A 210 -12.08 14.02 8.09
CA PRO A 210 -11.59 14.79 9.23
C PRO A 210 -10.12 15.24 9.12
N VAL A 211 -9.31 14.55 8.31
CA VAL A 211 -7.87 14.83 8.17
C VAL A 211 -7.55 15.68 6.94
N LEU A 212 -8.54 15.95 6.10
CA LEU A 212 -8.34 16.76 4.90
C LEU A 212 -7.85 18.18 5.26
N PRO A 213 -6.84 18.69 4.55
CA PRO A 213 -6.43 20.07 4.69
C PRO A 213 -7.56 21.02 4.27
N ARG A 214 -7.67 22.17 4.92
CA ARG A 214 -8.63 23.18 4.46
C ARG A 214 -8.25 23.66 3.07
N VAL A 215 -9.14 23.53 2.11
CA VAL A 215 -8.95 24.15 0.80
C VAL A 215 -9.05 25.66 1.00
N GLY A 216 -7.96 26.38 0.76
CA GLY A 216 -7.98 27.83 0.76
C GLY A 216 -8.95 28.29 -0.34
N ARG A 217 -9.99 29.05 0.03
CA ARG A 217 -10.77 29.76 -0.98
C ARG A 217 -9.84 30.83 -1.56
N TRP A 218 -9.50 30.69 -2.82
CA TRP A 218 -8.85 31.72 -3.64
C TRP A 218 -9.81 32.86 -3.89
#